data_0daf894da4e20db314a78bc24811c961
#
_entry.id   0daf894da4e20db314a78bc24811c961
#
_cell.length_a   1.000
_cell.length_b   1.000
_cell.length_c   1.000
_cell.angle_alpha   90.00
_cell.angle_beta   90.00
_cell.angle_gamma   90.00
#
_symmetry.space_group_name_H-M   'P 1'
#
loop_
_entity.id
_entity.type
_entity.pdbx_description
1 polymer ?
#
loop_
_entity_poly.entity_id
_entity_poly.type
_entity_poly.pdbx_seq_one_letter_code
_entity_poly.pdbx_strand_id
1 'polypeptide(L)'
;VLVLGDTNSCLSVIAATRLHIPLFHMEAGNRCFDECLPEETNRRIVDVTSDVNLCYSEHARRYLNAAGVPKDRTFVVGSPMAEVLRRNLLQIEASDIHARLGLEKGKYILLSAHREENIDTEENFRSLFTAVNAMAEQYGMPVLYSCHPRSRKRLEESSFRLDKRVIAHKPLGCHDYNCLQMNAFCVVSD
;
A
#
# COMPACT_ATOMS: atom_id res chain seq x y z
N VAL A 1 22.15 11.23 4.70
CA VAL A 1 21.11 10.20 4.93
C VAL A 1 20.08 10.33 3.84
N LEU A 2 19.62 9.18 3.31
CA LEU A 2 18.49 9.10 2.40
C LEU A 2 17.37 8.34 3.11
N VAL A 3 16.20 8.95 3.19
CA VAL A 3 14.98 8.37 3.77
C VAL A 3 13.98 8.12 2.65
N LEU A 4 13.39 6.94 2.62
CA LEU A 4 12.29 6.59 1.73
C LEU A 4 11.01 6.39 2.55
N GLY A 5 10.00 7.21 2.27
CA GLY A 5 8.69 7.09 2.91
C GLY A 5 8.68 7.56 4.36
N ASP A 6 7.82 6.95 5.15
CA ASP A 6 7.30 7.50 6.42
C ASP A 6 7.17 6.47 7.56
N THR A 7 7.79 5.31 7.42
CA THR A 7 7.82 4.32 8.52
C THR A 7 8.57 4.88 9.74
N ASN A 8 8.35 4.32 10.92
CA ASN A 8 8.95 4.82 12.17
C ASN A 8 10.48 4.95 12.13
N SER A 9 11.18 4.20 11.26
CA SER A 9 12.62 4.33 11.04
C SER A 9 13.01 5.72 10.52
N CYS A 10 12.10 6.43 9.86
CA CYS A 10 12.35 7.78 9.35
C CYS A 10 12.63 8.79 10.48
N LEU A 11 12.18 8.55 11.71
CA LEU A 11 12.42 9.43 12.86
C LEU A 11 13.90 9.55 13.24
N SER A 12 14.76 8.69 12.69
CA SER A 12 16.23 8.85 12.78
C SER A 12 16.73 10.18 12.21
N VAL A 13 15.92 10.86 11.38
CA VAL A 13 16.22 12.19 10.84
C VAL A 13 16.46 13.23 11.94
N ILE A 14 15.79 13.10 13.09
CA ILE A 14 15.95 14.02 14.22
C ILE A 14 17.41 14.00 14.71
N ALA A 15 17.99 12.82 14.87
CA ALA A 15 19.38 12.68 15.28
C ALA A 15 20.35 13.13 14.17
N ALA A 16 20.07 12.77 12.92
CA ALA A 16 20.90 13.15 11.77
C ALA A 16 20.97 14.67 11.58
N THR A 17 19.83 15.36 11.68
CA THR A 17 19.78 16.84 11.60
C THR A 17 20.61 17.48 12.70
N ARG A 18 20.54 16.97 13.94
CA ARG A 18 21.34 17.50 15.06
C ARG A 18 22.85 17.29 14.90
N LEU A 19 23.23 16.29 14.11
CA LEU A 19 24.61 16.00 13.74
C LEU A 19 25.03 16.70 12.43
N HIS A 20 24.19 17.58 11.88
CA HIS A 20 24.43 18.30 10.63
C HIS A 20 24.72 17.37 9.42
N ILE A 21 24.10 16.18 9.41
CA ILE A 21 24.24 15.24 8.30
C ILE A 21 23.18 15.59 7.25
N PRO A 22 23.56 15.83 5.97
CA PRO A 22 22.60 16.15 4.92
C PRO A 22 21.51 15.07 4.76
N LEU A 23 20.26 15.52 4.67
CA LEU A 23 19.06 14.68 4.60
C LEU A 23 18.36 14.82 3.27
N PHE A 24 18.06 13.69 2.64
CA PHE A 24 17.26 13.58 1.44
C PHE A 24 16.03 12.72 1.73
N HIS A 25 14.85 13.25 1.43
CA HIS A 25 13.59 12.54 1.61
C HIS A 25 12.97 12.17 0.26
N MET A 26 12.86 10.89 -0.05
CA MET A 26 12.10 10.36 -1.17
C MET A 26 10.66 10.08 -0.75
N GLU A 27 9.73 10.25 -1.68
CA GLU A 27 8.28 10.20 -1.41
C GLU A 27 7.77 11.39 -0.60
N ALA A 28 8.51 12.49 -0.64
CA ALA A 28 8.21 13.69 0.11
C ALA A 28 6.91 14.37 -0.31
N GLY A 29 6.22 14.97 0.65
CA GLY A 29 5.05 15.81 0.40
C GLY A 29 3.73 15.05 0.15
N ASN A 30 3.71 13.74 0.21
CA ASN A 30 2.47 12.99 0.19
C ASN A 30 1.63 13.32 1.43
N ARG A 31 0.30 13.36 1.28
CA ARG A 31 -0.65 13.63 2.37
C ARG A 31 -1.88 12.74 2.25
N CYS A 32 -2.31 12.20 3.37
CA CYS A 32 -3.60 11.53 3.49
C CYS A 32 -4.63 12.38 4.27
N PHE A 33 -4.17 13.45 4.96
CA PHE A 33 -5.00 14.35 5.78
C PHE A 33 -5.75 13.66 6.92
N ASP A 34 -5.29 12.48 7.32
CA ASP A 34 -5.80 11.75 8.47
C ASP A 34 -4.75 11.77 9.59
N GLU A 35 -5.04 12.53 10.64
CA GLU A 35 -4.12 12.70 11.78
C GLU A 35 -4.06 11.48 12.70
N CYS A 36 -4.97 10.51 12.54
CA CYS A 36 -4.93 9.25 13.27
C CYS A 36 -3.80 8.33 12.77
N LEU A 37 -3.28 8.57 11.56
CA LEU A 37 -2.22 7.77 10.98
C LEU A 37 -0.84 8.26 11.44
N PRO A 38 -0.04 7.41 12.11
CA PRO A 38 1.31 7.77 12.55
C PRO A 38 2.22 8.14 11.37
N GLU A 39 2.01 7.56 10.20
CA GLU A 39 2.73 7.87 8.97
C GLU A 39 2.54 9.32 8.53
N GLU A 40 1.36 9.91 8.72
CA GLU A 40 1.12 11.31 8.36
C GLU A 40 1.96 12.26 9.24
N THR A 41 2.06 11.96 10.54
CA THR A 41 2.93 12.69 11.47
C THR A 41 4.40 12.52 11.11
N ASN A 42 4.83 11.28 10.88
CA ASN A 42 6.19 10.94 10.51
C ASN A 42 6.63 11.69 9.25
N ARG A 43 5.78 11.67 8.23
CA ARG A 43 6.03 12.31 6.94
C ARG A 43 6.21 13.82 7.08
N ARG A 44 5.35 14.48 7.86
CA ARG A 44 5.49 15.92 8.15
C ARG A 44 6.80 16.25 8.83
N ILE A 45 7.23 15.43 9.80
CA ILE A 45 8.52 15.61 10.48
C ILE A 45 9.68 15.50 9.48
N VAL A 46 9.70 14.47 8.65
CA VAL A 46 10.77 14.25 7.69
C VAL A 46 10.82 15.33 6.63
N ASP A 47 9.66 15.75 6.13
CA ASP A 47 9.54 16.79 5.11
C ASP A 47 10.20 18.12 5.55
N VAL A 48 9.94 18.55 6.79
CA VAL A 48 10.46 19.84 7.28
C VAL A 48 11.91 19.75 7.76
N THR A 49 12.39 18.57 8.12
CA THR A 49 13.78 18.39 8.60
C THR A 49 14.75 18.10 7.45
N SER A 50 14.26 17.71 6.30
CA SER A 50 15.11 17.34 5.16
C SER A 50 15.67 18.57 4.43
N ASP A 51 16.95 18.47 4.02
CA ASP A 51 17.60 19.48 3.20
C ASP A 51 17.09 19.45 1.76
N VAL A 52 16.72 18.26 1.27
CA VAL A 52 16.19 18.04 -0.08
C VAL A 52 15.00 17.10 -0.03
N ASN A 53 13.89 17.53 -0.64
CA ASN A 53 12.66 16.75 -0.77
C ASN A 53 12.44 16.32 -2.22
N LEU A 54 12.36 15.02 -2.45
CA LEU A 54 12.14 14.38 -3.75
C LEU A 54 10.70 13.89 -3.82
N CYS A 55 9.86 14.68 -4.47
CA CYS A 55 8.42 14.45 -4.59
C CYS A 55 8.11 13.52 -5.76
N TYR A 56 7.07 12.71 -5.64
CA TYR A 56 6.61 11.85 -6.73
C TYR A 56 5.67 12.60 -7.69
N SER A 57 5.06 13.69 -7.26
CA SER A 57 4.10 14.44 -8.06
C SER A 57 4.18 15.95 -7.80
N GLU A 58 3.64 16.73 -8.74
CA GLU A 58 3.45 18.18 -8.56
C GLU A 58 2.48 18.51 -7.40
N HIS A 59 1.53 17.64 -7.11
CA HIS A 59 0.65 17.80 -5.95
C HIS A 59 1.43 17.74 -4.65
N ALA A 60 2.30 16.74 -4.49
CA ALA A 60 3.16 16.61 -3.33
C ALA A 60 4.06 17.84 -3.15
N ARG A 61 4.67 18.33 -4.23
CA ARG A 61 5.48 19.55 -4.22
C ARG A 61 4.68 20.78 -3.77
N ARG A 62 3.44 20.91 -4.23
CA ARG A 62 2.55 22.02 -3.82
C ARG A 62 2.23 21.98 -2.34
N TYR A 63 2.01 20.79 -1.77
CA TYR A 63 1.78 20.63 -0.33
C TYR A 63 2.99 21.08 0.48
N LEU A 64 4.21 20.70 0.06
CA LEU A 64 5.45 21.14 0.71
C LEU A 64 5.60 22.66 0.65
N ASN A 65 5.40 23.26 -0.51
CA ASN A 65 5.48 24.70 -0.67
C ASN A 65 4.44 25.44 0.19
N ALA A 66 3.22 24.92 0.28
CA ALA A 66 2.18 25.46 1.16
C ALA A 66 2.54 25.33 2.66
N ALA A 67 3.27 24.30 3.02
CA ALA A 67 3.79 24.07 4.36
C ALA A 67 5.06 24.91 4.68
N GLY A 68 5.53 25.73 3.74
CA GLY A 68 6.66 26.63 3.92
C GLY A 68 8.04 26.04 3.59
N VAL A 69 8.07 24.84 3.00
CA VAL A 69 9.34 24.24 2.53
C VAL A 69 9.83 25.01 1.29
N PRO A 70 11.10 25.48 1.26
CA PRO A 70 11.62 26.27 0.15
C PRO A 70 11.55 25.54 -1.20
N LYS A 71 11.23 26.27 -2.27
CA LYS A 71 11.06 25.71 -3.61
C LYS A 71 12.37 25.15 -4.20
N ASP A 72 13.49 25.71 -3.83
CA ASP A 72 14.84 25.29 -4.24
C ASP A 72 15.29 24.00 -3.55
N ARG A 73 14.52 23.51 -2.59
CA ARG A 73 14.74 22.22 -1.88
C ARG A 73 13.70 21.16 -2.23
N THR A 74 12.81 21.43 -3.18
CA THR A 74 11.72 20.51 -3.55
C THR A 74 11.77 20.18 -5.04
N PHE A 75 11.98 18.92 -5.37
CA PHE A 75 12.15 18.43 -6.75
C PHE A 75 11.13 17.35 -7.06
N VAL A 76 10.49 17.42 -8.23
CA VAL A 76 9.61 16.35 -8.70
C VAL A 76 10.43 15.37 -9.52
N VAL A 77 10.54 14.14 -9.03
CA VAL A 77 11.35 13.07 -9.63
C VAL A 77 10.49 11.93 -10.20
N GLY A 78 9.20 11.91 -9.90
CA GLY A 78 8.31 10.81 -10.25
C GLY A 78 8.43 9.62 -9.28
N SER A 79 7.47 8.69 -9.39
CA SER A 79 7.50 7.45 -8.60
C SER A 79 8.41 6.41 -9.25
N PRO A 80 9.27 5.72 -8.48
CA PRO A 80 10.12 4.64 -9.02
C PRO A 80 9.33 3.39 -9.39
N MET A 81 8.05 3.26 -8.98
CA MET A 81 7.27 2.05 -9.18
C MET A 81 7.11 1.66 -10.65
N ALA A 82 6.95 2.65 -11.55
CA ALA A 82 6.85 2.37 -12.98
C ALA A 82 8.14 1.72 -13.54
N GLU A 83 9.30 2.16 -13.07
CA GLU A 83 10.59 1.57 -13.44
C GLU A 83 10.76 0.17 -12.84
N VAL A 84 10.43 0.00 -11.58
CA VAL A 84 10.49 -1.31 -10.90
C VAL A 84 9.61 -2.34 -11.63
N LEU A 85 8.36 -1.97 -11.96
CA LEU A 85 7.45 -2.86 -12.67
C LEU A 85 7.97 -3.21 -14.08
N ARG A 86 8.49 -2.22 -14.82
CA ARG A 86 9.06 -2.47 -16.15
C ARG A 86 10.27 -3.41 -16.10
N ARG A 87 11.16 -3.24 -15.14
CA ARG A 87 12.35 -4.09 -14.97
C ARG A 87 11.99 -5.54 -14.63
N ASN A 88 10.86 -5.75 -13.96
CA ASN A 88 10.39 -7.06 -13.53
C ASN A 88 9.29 -7.65 -14.44
N LEU A 89 8.92 -6.96 -15.54
CA LEU A 89 7.75 -7.32 -16.34
C LEU A 89 7.81 -8.76 -16.86
N LEU A 90 8.96 -9.20 -17.37
CA LEU A 90 9.14 -10.57 -17.87
C LEU A 90 8.90 -11.62 -16.78
N GLN A 91 9.39 -11.38 -15.56
CA GLN A 91 9.19 -12.29 -14.43
C GLN A 91 7.72 -12.27 -13.95
N ILE A 92 7.08 -11.10 -13.99
CA ILE A 92 5.66 -10.95 -13.67
C ILE A 92 4.81 -11.73 -14.67
N GLU A 93 5.06 -11.58 -15.96
CA GLU A 93 4.30 -12.27 -17.02
C GLU A 93 4.56 -13.78 -17.04
N ALA A 94 5.77 -14.22 -16.67
CA ALA A 94 6.14 -15.62 -16.58
C ALA A 94 5.59 -16.34 -15.33
N SER A 95 4.90 -15.62 -14.41
CA SER A 95 4.35 -16.23 -13.20
C SER A 95 3.24 -17.24 -13.53
N ASP A 96 3.32 -18.42 -12.94
CA ASP A 96 2.35 -19.50 -13.03
C ASP A 96 1.25 -19.42 -11.96
N ILE A 97 1.13 -18.30 -11.27
CA ILE A 97 0.27 -18.12 -10.10
C ILE A 97 -1.21 -18.46 -10.40
N HIS A 98 -1.70 -18.15 -11.60
CA HIS A 98 -3.07 -18.48 -11.98
C HIS A 98 -3.32 -19.99 -11.96
N ALA A 99 -2.39 -20.76 -12.52
CA ALA A 99 -2.47 -22.23 -12.48
C ALA A 99 -2.39 -22.77 -11.05
N ARG A 100 -1.47 -22.22 -10.24
CA ARG A 100 -1.31 -22.63 -8.82
C ARG A 100 -2.55 -22.36 -7.98
N LEU A 101 -3.30 -21.29 -8.27
CA LEU A 101 -4.50 -20.93 -7.52
C LEU A 101 -5.82 -21.39 -8.21
N GLY A 102 -5.74 -21.99 -9.39
CA GLY A 102 -6.93 -22.38 -10.16
C GLY A 102 -7.77 -21.18 -10.60
N LEU A 103 -7.15 -20.03 -10.85
CA LEU A 103 -7.82 -18.81 -11.27
C LEU A 103 -7.72 -18.61 -12.79
N GLU A 104 -8.78 -18.08 -13.39
CA GLU A 104 -8.81 -17.72 -14.79
C GLU A 104 -8.62 -16.20 -14.94
N LYS A 105 -7.74 -15.78 -15.85
CA LYS A 105 -7.48 -14.37 -16.14
C LYS A 105 -8.78 -13.63 -16.49
N GLY A 106 -8.98 -12.46 -15.90
CA GLY A 106 -10.19 -11.64 -16.08
C GLY A 106 -11.44 -12.14 -15.35
N LYS A 107 -11.37 -13.25 -14.60
CA LYS A 107 -12.53 -13.85 -13.93
C LYS A 107 -12.36 -14.01 -12.42
N TYR A 108 -11.68 -13.08 -11.78
CA TYR A 108 -11.57 -12.99 -10.32
C TYR A 108 -11.38 -11.53 -9.89
N ILE A 109 -11.74 -11.25 -8.67
CA ILE A 109 -11.52 -9.98 -8.00
C ILE A 109 -10.30 -10.15 -7.09
N LEU A 110 -9.34 -9.22 -7.14
CA LEU A 110 -8.20 -9.19 -6.23
C LEU A 110 -8.48 -8.19 -5.12
N LEU A 111 -8.49 -8.65 -3.88
CA LEU A 111 -8.67 -7.81 -2.68
C LEU A 111 -7.35 -7.66 -1.93
N SER A 112 -7.00 -6.41 -1.63
CA SER A 112 -5.88 -6.00 -0.79
C SER A 112 -6.43 -5.12 0.33
N ALA A 113 -6.59 -5.68 1.52
CA ALA A 113 -7.06 -4.95 2.69
C ALA A 113 -6.07 -5.18 3.84
N HIS A 114 -5.30 -4.15 4.17
CA HIS A 114 -4.16 -4.23 5.09
C HIS A 114 -4.27 -3.29 6.26
N ARG A 115 -5.12 -2.25 6.18
CA ARG A 115 -5.23 -1.23 7.21
C ARG A 115 -5.77 -1.80 8.51
N GLU A 116 -5.10 -1.46 9.59
CA GLU A 116 -5.48 -1.91 10.94
C GLU A 116 -6.88 -1.43 11.31
N GLU A 117 -7.25 -0.22 10.93
CA GLU A 117 -8.56 0.37 11.19
C GLU A 117 -9.71 -0.47 10.62
N ASN A 118 -9.49 -1.11 9.47
CA ASN A 118 -10.48 -1.96 8.82
C ASN A 118 -10.62 -3.34 9.48
N ILE A 119 -9.65 -3.71 10.32
CA ILE A 119 -9.55 -5.07 10.85
C ILE A 119 -9.71 -5.09 12.38
N ASP A 120 -9.26 -4.05 13.09
CA ASP A 120 -9.14 -4.08 14.55
C ASP A 120 -10.47 -3.97 15.30
N THR A 121 -11.45 -3.25 14.76
CA THR A 121 -12.79 -3.21 15.36
C THR A 121 -13.68 -4.31 14.81
N GLU A 122 -14.57 -4.85 15.65
CA GLU A 122 -15.52 -5.89 15.20
C GLU A 122 -16.49 -5.37 14.15
N GLU A 123 -16.90 -4.12 14.27
CA GLU A 123 -17.83 -3.47 13.35
C GLU A 123 -17.21 -3.33 11.95
N ASN A 124 -16.01 -2.76 11.84
CA ASN A 124 -15.32 -2.56 10.58
C ASN A 124 -14.98 -3.90 9.93
N PHE A 125 -14.50 -4.86 10.73
CA PHE A 125 -14.22 -6.22 10.27
C PHE A 125 -15.45 -6.88 9.65
N ARG A 126 -16.61 -6.84 10.34
CA ARG A 126 -17.86 -7.41 9.81
C ARG A 126 -18.35 -6.67 8.57
N SER A 127 -18.26 -5.34 8.56
CA SER A 127 -18.63 -4.52 7.42
C SER A 127 -17.81 -4.88 6.18
N LEU A 128 -16.48 -4.93 6.33
CA LEU A 128 -15.57 -5.28 5.25
C LEU A 128 -15.88 -6.67 4.66
N PHE A 129 -15.95 -7.70 5.51
CA PHE A 129 -16.15 -9.06 5.00
C PHE A 129 -17.58 -9.36 4.56
N THR A 130 -18.57 -8.59 5.04
CA THR A 130 -19.93 -8.61 4.46
C THR A 130 -19.90 -8.06 3.03
N ALA A 131 -19.20 -6.95 2.80
CA ALA A 131 -19.03 -6.41 1.46
C ALA A 131 -18.25 -7.36 0.53
N VAL A 132 -17.22 -8.04 1.05
CA VAL A 132 -16.47 -9.06 0.30
C VAL A 132 -17.35 -10.23 -0.13
N ASN A 133 -18.19 -10.74 0.78
CA ASN A 133 -19.14 -11.79 0.45
C ASN A 133 -20.18 -11.33 -0.59
N ALA A 134 -20.70 -10.11 -0.43
CA ALA A 134 -21.65 -9.52 -1.40
C ALA A 134 -21.02 -9.37 -2.79
N MET A 135 -19.76 -8.94 -2.89
CA MET A 135 -19.05 -8.91 -4.17
C MET A 135 -18.94 -10.29 -4.81
N ALA A 136 -18.54 -11.31 -4.04
CA ALA A 136 -18.43 -12.68 -4.52
C ALA A 136 -19.76 -13.20 -5.04
N GLU A 137 -20.86 -12.87 -4.38
CA GLU A 137 -22.22 -13.27 -4.77
C GLU A 137 -22.68 -12.52 -6.01
N GLN A 138 -22.57 -11.19 -6.02
CA GLN A 138 -23.07 -10.33 -7.09
C GLN A 138 -22.39 -10.60 -8.43
N TYR A 139 -21.06 -10.80 -8.41
CA TYR A 139 -20.30 -11.03 -9.63
C TYR A 139 -20.16 -12.51 -9.99
N GLY A 140 -20.49 -13.41 -9.08
CA GLY A 140 -20.36 -14.87 -9.29
C GLY A 140 -18.91 -15.31 -9.50
N MET A 141 -17.93 -14.50 -9.09
CA MET A 141 -16.49 -14.69 -9.32
C MET A 141 -15.76 -15.02 -8.02
N PRO A 142 -14.61 -15.72 -8.09
CA PRO A 142 -13.68 -15.80 -6.97
C PRO A 142 -13.20 -14.42 -6.52
N VAL A 143 -13.11 -14.21 -5.21
CA VAL A 143 -12.43 -13.06 -4.61
C VAL A 143 -11.17 -13.55 -3.95
N LEU A 144 -10.01 -13.23 -4.52
CA LEU A 144 -8.71 -13.56 -3.93
C LEU A 144 -8.32 -12.45 -2.96
N TYR A 145 -8.30 -12.78 -1.68
CA TYR A 145 -7.88 -11.89 -0.61
C TYR A 145 -6.43 -12.20 -0.22
N SER A 146 -5.51 -11.30 -0.54
CA SER A 146 -4.12 -11.35 -0.07
C SER A 146 -4.09 -10.96 1.41
N CYS A 147 -4.17 -11.96 2.28
CA CYS A 147 -4.46 -11.82 3.69
C CYS A 147 -3.17 -11.68 4.50
N HIS A 148 -3.01 -10.57 5.23
CA HIS A 148 -1.95 -10.44 6.22
C HIS A 148 -2.13 -11.48 7.34
N PRO A 149 -1.07 -12.03 7.95
CA PRO A 149 -1.18 -13.03 9.02
C PRO A 149 -2.12 -12.63 10.16
N ARG A 150 -2.14 -11.35 10.53
CA ARG A 150 -3.03 -10.80 11.58
C ARG A 150 -4.50 -10.90 11.18
N SER A 151 -4.82 -10.51 9.95
CA SER A 151 -6.19 -10.60 9.42
C SER A 151 -6.67 -12.03 9.31
N ARG A 152 -5.77 -12.94 8.91
CA ARG A 152 -6.05 -14.36 8.82
C ARG A 152 -6.38 -14.97 10.19
N LYS A 153 -5.54 -14.67 11.19
CA LYS A 153 -5.78 -15.13 12.56
C LYS A 153 -7.15 -14.68 13.06
N ARG A 154 -7.51 -13.41 12.81
CA ARG A 154 -8.80 -12.86 13.21
C ARG A 154 -9.97 -13.53 12.48
N LEU A 155 -9.83 -13.84 11.19
CA LEU A 155 -10.83 -14.61 10.44
C LEU A 155 -11.04 -16.00 11.05
N GLU A 156 -9.97 -16.68 11.40
CA GLU A 156 -10.00 -18.02 12.01
C GLU A 156 -10.62 -17.99 13.42
N GLU A 157 -10.39 -16.93 14.20
CA GLU A 157 -10.94 -16.73 15.54
C GLU A 157 -12.38 -16.19 15.54
N SER A 158 -12.82 -15.57 14.43
CA SER A 158 -14.16 -15.02 14.31
C SER A 158 -15.19 -16.10 13.95
N SER A 159 -16.44 -15.89 14.33
CA SER A 159 -17.56 -16.69 13.86
C SER A 159 -18.04 -16.30 12.44
N PHE A 160 -17.37 -15.36 11.80
CA PHE A 160 -17.76 -14.86 10.48
C PHE A 160 -17.49 -15.91 9.40
N ARG A 161 -18.50 -16.20 8.57
CA ARG A 161 -18.36 -17.14 7.47
C ARG A 161 -18.12 -16.40 6.17
N LEU A 162 -16.97 -16.65 5.56
CA LEU A 162 -16.70 -16.22 4.20
C LEU A 162 -17.51 -17.04 3.20
N ASP A 163 -17.93 -16.39 2.12
CA ASP A 163 -18.48 -17.10 0.95
C ASP A 163 -17.44 -18.09 0.40
N LYS A 164 -17.91 -19.22 -0.11
CA LYS A 164 -17.05 -20.29 -0.64
C LYS A 164 -16.15 -19.85 -1.80
N ARG A 165 -16.49 -18.74 -2.45
CA ARG A 165 -15.72 -18.13 -3.54
C ARG A 165 -14.61 -17.20 -3.03
N VAL A 166 -14.61 -16.86 -1.75
CA VAL A 166 -13.54 -16.02 -1.16
C VAL A 166 -12.35 -16.90 -0.79
N ILE A 167 -11.23 -16.64 -1.41
CA ILE A 167 -9.96 -17.35 -1.21
C ILE A 167 -9.04 -16.48 -0.37
N ALA A 168 -8.97 -16.76 0.94
CA ALA A 168 -8.01 -16.09 1.82
C ALA A 168 -6.63 -16.74 1.66
N HIS A 169 -5.71 -16.04 1.01
CA HIS A 169 -4.37 -16.53 0.73
C HIS A 169 -3.33 -15.74 1.55
N LYS A 170 -2.26 -16.43 1.97
CA LYS A 170 -1.09 -15.75 2.59
C LYS A 170 -0.52 -14.70 1.63
N PRO A 171 0.22 -13.69 2.14
CA PRO A 171 0.85 -12.69 1.30
C PRO A 171 1.66 -13.34 0.17
N LEU A 172 1.52 -12.79 -1.02
CA LEU A 172 2.17 -13.26 -2.23
C LEU A 172 3.48 -12.49 -2.47
N GLY A 173 4.41 -13.11 -3.17
CA GLY A 173 5.61 -12.42 -3.65
C GLY A 173 5.28 -11.37 -4.72
N CYS A 174 6.19 -10.42 -4.91
CA CYS A 174 5.99 -9.26 -5.78
C CYS A 174 5.58 -9.66 -7.21
N HIS A 175 6.24 -10.62 -7.83
CA HIS A 175 5.94 -11.04 -9.21
C HIS A 175 4.55 -11.69 -9.30
N ASP A 176 4.23 -12.60 -8.39
CA ASP A 176 2.94 -13.27 -8.34
C ASP A 176 1.78 -12.29 -8.10
N TYR A 177 1.95 -11.38 -7.14
CA TYR A 177 0.94 -10.38 -6.82
C TYR A 177 0.68 -9.45 -8.00
N ASN A 178 1.74 -8.93 -8.64
CA ASN A 178 1.60 -8.06 -9.81
C ASN A 178 1.02 -8.81 -11.02
N CYS A 179 1.35 -10.09 -11.22
CA CYS A 179 0.73 -10.91 -12.24
C CYS A 179 -0.78 -11.02 -12.03
N LEU A 180 -1.21 -11.26 -10.79
CA LEU A 180 -2.63 -11.30 -10.45
C LEU A 180 -3.29 -9.94 -10.62
N GLN A 181 -2.63 -8.86 -10.19
CA GLN A 181 -3.14 -7.49 -10.32
C GLN A 181 -3.37 -7.09 -11.79
N MET A 182 -2.43 -7.42 -12.67
CA MET A 182 -2.52 -7.14 -14.11
C MET A 182 -3.64 -7.90 -14.82
N ASN A 183 -4.03 -9.07 -14.30
CA ASN A 183 -4.98 -9.97 -14.94
C ASN A 183 -6.30 -10.14 -14.15
N ALA A 184 -6.53 -9.35 -13.12
CA ALA A 184 -7.80 -9.37 -12.38
C ALA A 184 -8.93 -8.72 -13.18
N PHE A 185 -10.19 -9.14 -12.93
CA PHE A 185 -11.37 -8.41 -13.38
C PHE A 185 -11.38 -6.99 -12.80
N CYS A 186 -11.12 -6.89 -11.50
CA CYS A 186 -10.84 -5.62 -10.83
C CYS A 186 -9.99 -5.86 -9.58
N VAL A 187 -9.36 -4.77 -9.10
CA VAL A 187 -8.61 -4.74 -7.85
C VAL A 187 -9.36 -3.84 -6.88
N VAL A 188 -9.56 -4.34 -5.66
CA VAL A 188 -10.15 -3.60 -4.54
C VAL A 188 -9.08 -3.43 -3.47
N SER A 189 -8.86 -2.21 -3.02
CA SER A 189 -7.83 -1.88 -2.03
C SER A 189 -8.36 -0.84 -1.05
N ASP A 190 -7.89 -0.90 0.19
CA ASP A 190 -8.14 0.07 1.25
C ASP A 190 -7.11 1.21 1.28
#